data_5b4bd383112559d6d9e9b91a03716496
#
_entry.id   5b4bd383112559d6d9e9b91a03716496
#
_cell.length_a   1.000
_cell.length_b   1.000
_cell.length_c   1.000
_cell.angle_alpha   90.00
_cell.angle_beta   90.00
_cell.angle_gamma   90.00
#
_symmetry.space_group_name_H-M   'P 1'
#
loop_
_entity.id
_entity.type
_entity.pdbx_description
1 polymer ?
#
loop_
_entity_poly.entity_id
_entity_poly.type
_entity_poly.pdbx_seq_one_letter_code
_entity_poly.pdbx_strand_id
1 'polypeptide(L)'
;MRDIIKMVIVLGLISGVAGALLAGVRMGTMEKIEYQELKFVKGPVIMEVLKGCTNNPIKDRFKLKYGEKEVNFFPAVFDGKLSVVAFETIGDGFGGDIGMIMAVNIKDDTISGVGITTHKETPGVGSLVKDSETFKNSMKNLPLTKEIKVKSDGGKVDAVSGATVTSRGVCVGANRGSEIYTKLKDKILAKAKGSK
;
A
#
# COMPACT_ATOMS: atom_id res chain seq x y z
N MET A 1 10.77 14.63 -49.88
CA MET A 1 10.77 13.26 -49.29
C MET A 1 12.06 12.94 -48.55
N ARG A 2 13.24 13.19 -49.12
CA ARG A 2 14.55 12.88 -48.45
C ARG A 2 14.73 13.57 -47.09
N ASP A 3 14.29 14.84 -46.96
CA ASP A 3 14.45 15.62 -45.74
C ASP A 3 13.47 15.18 -44.64
N ILE A 4 12.25 14.77 -45.00
CA ILE A 4 11.28 14.18 -44.07
C ILE A 4 11.82 12.89 -43.49
N ILE A 5 12.40 12.02 -44.32
CA ILE A 5 13.00 10.74 -43.86
C ILE A 5 14.18 11.01 -42.91
N LYS A 6 15.03 11.99 -43.21
CA LYS A 6 16.12 12.39 -42.30
C LYS A 6 15.60 12.88 -40.96
N MET A 7 14.55 13.72 -40.93
CA MET A 7 13.93 14.20 -39.68
C MET A 7 13.38 13.05 -38.87
N VAL A 8 12.69 12.10 -39.49
CA VAL A 8 12.16 10.91 -38.80
C VAL A 8 13.28 10.06 -38.20
N ILE A 9 14.36 9.81 -38.94
CA ILE A 9 15.51 9.04 -38.44
C ILE A 9 16.19 9.76 -37.28
N VAL A 10 16.45 11.06 -37.40
CA VAL A 10 17.10 11.85 -36.35
C VAL A 10 16.23 11.88 -35.09
N LEU A 11 14.93 12.12 -35.22
CA LEU A 11 13.99 12.13 -34.10
C LEU A 11 13.91 10.75 -33.45
N GLY A 12 13.86 9.69 -34.25
CA GLY A 12 13.86 8.30 -33.75
C GLY A 12 15.14 7.94 -32.97
N LEU A 13 16.31 8.36 -33.48
CA LEU A 13 17.58 8.16 -32.80
C LEU A 13 17.64 8.91 -31.46
N ILE A 14 17.27 10.20 -31.45
CA ILE A 14 17.28 11.00 -30.22
C ILE A 14 16.33 10.40 -29.18
N SER A 15 15.10 10.06 -29.59
CA SER A 15 14.10 9.46 -28.71
C SER A 15 14.55 8.09 -28.19
N GLY A 16 15.17 7.27 -29.05
CA GLY A 16 15.71 5.97 -28.67
C GLY A 16 16.85 6.07 -27.65
N VAL A 17 17.79 6.99 -27.89
CA VAL A 17 18.91 7.22 -26.95
C VAL A 17 18.38 7.76 -25.61
N ALA A 18 17.48 8.74 -25.64
CA ALA A 18 16.88 9.28 -24.41
C ALA A 18 16.11 8.21 -23.62
N GLY A 19 15.33 7.37 -24.31
CA GLY A 19 14.61 6.26 -23.70
C GLY A 19 15.55 5.21 -23.08
N ALA A 20 16.62 4.85 -23.78
CA ALA A 20 17.62 3.90 -23.29
C ALA A 20 18.36 4.43 -22.06
N LEU A 21 18.76 5.72 -22.06
CA LEU A 21 19.38 6.37 -20.91
C LEU A 21 18.46 6.39 -19.69
N LEU A 22 17.20 6.80 -19.87
CA LEU A 22 16.19 6.78 -18.79
C LEU A 22 15.98 5.39 -18.23
N ALA A 23 15.84 4.38 -19.07
CA ALA A 23 15.68 2.99 -18.66
C ALA A 23 16.90 2.51 -17.86
N GLY A 24 18.12 2.80 -18.35
CA GLY A 24 19.37 2.42 -17.69
C GLY A 24 19.51 3.05 -16.31
N VAL A 25 19.24 4.37 -16.17
CA VAL A 25 19.26 5.06 -14.88
C VAL A 25 18.22 4.46 -13.94
N ARG A 26 16.99 4.24 -14.43
CA ARG A 26 15.93 3.64 -13.62
C ARG A 26 16.31 2.26 -13.08
N MET A 27 16.83 1.39 -13.94
CA MET A 27 17.26 0.05 -13.53
C MET A 27 18.39 0.10 -12.50
N GLY A 28 19.37 0.98 -12.67
CA GLY A 28 20.49 1.13 -11.71
C GLY A 28 20.12 1.79 -10.39
N THR A 29 18.97 2.47 -10.32
CA THR A 29 18.54 3.19 -9.10
C THR A 29 17.36 2.53 -8.39
N MET A 30 16.72 1.52 -8.97
CA MET A 30 15.50 0.90 -8.42
C MET A 30 15.66 0.42 -6.98
N GLU A 31 16.74 -0.29 -6.66
CA GLU A 31 16.98 -0.77 -5.29
C GLU A 31 17.15 0.37 -4.28
N LYS A 32 17.83 1.44 -4.67
CA LYS A 32 18.00 2.63 -3.82
C LYS A 32 16.67 3.36 -3.62
N ILE A 33 15.85 3.46 -4.66
CA ILE A 33 14.52 4.08 -4.60
C ILE A 33 13.62 3.26 -3.66
N GLU A 34 13.55 1.93 -3.83
CA GLU A 34 12.77 1.05 -2.96
C GLU A 34 13.19 1.17 -1.49
N TYR A 35 14.50 1.22 -1.23
CA TYR A 35 15.02 1.42 0.13
C TYR A 35 14.64 2.78 0.71
N GLN A 36 14.78 3.87 -0.06
CA GLN A 36 14.43 5.21 0.37
C GLN A 36 12.92 5.35 0.62
N GLU A 37 12.11 4.80 -0.27
CA GLU A 37 10.66 4.78 -0.13
C GLU A 37 10.24 4.01 1.13
N LEU A 38 10.83 2.85 1.36
CA LEU A 38 10.59 2.07 2.57
C LEU A 38 11.00 2.83 3.83
N LYS A 39 12.12 3.55 3.81
CA LYS A 39 12.64 4.25 4.98
C LYS A 39 11.88 5.53 5.31
N PHE A 40 11.56 6.35 4.32
CA PHE A 40 11.07 7.71 4.52
C PHE A 40 9.57 7.88 4.27
N VAL A 41 8.96 7.01 3.46
CA VAL A 41 7.53 7.10 3.11
C VAL A 41 6.73 6.02 3.84
N LYS A 42 7.07 4.76 3.62
CA LYS A 42 6.30 3.62 4.15
C LYS A 42 6.62 3.34 5.61
N GLY A 43 7.90 3.48 6.01
CA GLY A 43 8.37 3.16 7.35
C GLY A 43 7.64 3.92 8.46
N PRO A 44 7.54 5.25 8.41
CA PRO A 44 6.77 6.01 9.40
C PRO A 44 5.32 5.53 9.53
N VAL A 45 4.65 5.28 8.40
CA VAL A 45 3.25 4.80 8.37
C VAL A 45 3.14 3.38 8.95
N ILE A 46 4.08 2.48 8.62
CA ILE A 46 4.13 1.12 9.19
C ILE A 46 4.27 1.19 10.70
N MET A 47 5.18 2.02 11.22
CA MET A 47 5.40 2.18 12.65
C MET A 47 4.22 2.85 13.36
N GLU A 48 3.51 3.77 12.71
CA GLU A 48 2.28 4.36 13.22
C GLU A 48 1.17 3.32 13.35
N VAL A 49 0.93 2.54 12.29
CA VAL A 49 -0.13 1.52 12.25
C VAL A 49 0.16 0.37 13.20
N LEU A 50 1.43 0.01 13.39
CA LEU A 50 1.89 -1.06 14.29
C LEU A 50 2.41 -0.53 15.64
N LYS A 51 1.94 0.63 16.06
CA LYS A 51 2.39 1.27 17.30
C LYS A 51 2.25 0.33 18.51
N GLY A 52 3.34 0.20 19.26
CA GLY A 52 3.39 -0.66 20.45
C GLY A 52 3.92 -2.08 20.19
N CYS A 53 4.29 -2.45 18.95
CA CYS A 53 4.97 -3.71 18.70
C CYS A 53 6.36 -3.75 19.36
N THR A 54 6.78 -4.91 19.80
CA THR A 54 8.05 -5.12 20.52
C THR A 54 9.23 -5.47 19.59
N ASN A 55 8.94 -5.88 18.37
CA ASN A 55 9.94 -6.18 17.32
C ASN A 55 10.13 -5.01 16.34
N ASN A 56 10.99 -5.20 15.35
CA ASN A 56 11.16 -4.25 14.25
C ASN A 56 10.52 -4.80 12.96
N PRO A 57 9.25 -4.45 12.65
CA PRO A 57 8.53 -5.03 11.51
C PRO A 57 9.21 -4.78 10.16
N ILE A 58 9.96 -3.69 10.04
CA ILE A 58 10.65 -3.33 8.80
C ILE A 58 11.86 -4.23 8.54
N LYS A 59 12.59 -4.62 9.60
CA LYS A 59 13.71 -5.57 9.49
C LYS A 59 13.22 -7.00 9.29
N ASP A 60 12.15 -7.37 9.99
CA ASP A 60 11.57 -8.72 9.99
C ASP A 60 10.64 -8.96 8.79
N ARG A 61 10.57 -8.01 7.85
CA ARG A 61 9.71 -8.12 6.67
C ARG A 61 10.07 -9.29 5.79
N PHE A 62 9.08 -9.85 5.15
CA PHE A 62 9.24 -10.88 4.13
C PHE A 62 8.34 -10.61 2.93
N LYS A 63 8.70 -11.15 1.78
CA LYS A 63 7.93 -11.04 0.55
C LYS A 63 7.21 -12.35 0.24
N LEU A 64 5.97 -12.25 -0.24
CA LEU A 64 5.20 -13.35 -0.82
C LEU A 64 4.66 -12.94 -2.18
N LYS A 65 4.61 -13.89 -3.10
CA LYS A 65 4.01 -13.68 -4.42
C LYS A 65 2.49 -13.76 -4.34
N TYR A 66 1.82 -12.77 -4.91
CA TYR A 66 0.38 -12.74 -5.16
C TYR A 66 0.16 -12.46 -6.65
N GLY A 67 -0.16 -13.50 -7.41
CA GLY A 67 -0.11 -13.44 -8.88
C GLY A 67 1.30 -13.17 -9.38
N GLU A 68 1.44 -12.16 -10.23
CA GLU A 68 2.74 -11.72 -10.76
C GLU A 68 3.47 -10.71 -9.87
N LYS A 69 2.81 -10.18 -8.83
CA LYS A 69 3.36 -9.16 -7.93
C LYS A 69 3.93 -9.76 -6.66
N GLU A 70 4.97 -9.14 -6.14
CA GLU A 70 5.48 -9.40 -4.80
C GLU A 70 4.87 -8.40 -3.82
N VAL A 71 4.35 -8.90 -2.70
CA VAL A 71 3.78 -8.09 -1.62
C VAL A 71 4.69 -8.21 -0.40
N ASN A 72 5.04 -7.07 0.19
CA ASN A 72 5.79 -7.02 1.45
C ASN A 72 4.85 -7.21 2.64
N PHE A 73 5.24 -8.09 3.54
CA PHE A 73 4.55 -8.35 4.81
C PHE A 73 5.44 -7.95 5.98
N PHE A 74 4.85 -7.26 6.94
CA PHE A 74 5.51 -6.70 8.11
C PHE A 74 4.90 -7.34 9.37
N PRO A 75 5.53 -8.38 9.95
CA PRO A 75 5.02 -9.04 11.14
C PRO A 75 5.23 -8.15 12.37
N ALA A 76 4.21 -8.04 13.20
CA ALA A 76 4.27 -7.29 14.46
C ALA A 76 3.99 -8.21 15.65
N VAL A 77 4.90 -8.17 16.62
CA VAL A 77 4.86 -8.93 17.85
C VAL A 77 4.39 -8.03 18.98
N PHE A 78 3.36 -8.45 19.69
CA PHE A 78 2.87 -7.82 20.91
C PHE A 78 2.93 -8.84 22.04
N ASP A 79 3.45 -8.46 23.19
CA ASP A 79 3.62 -9.32 24.37
C ASP A 79 4.31 -10.67 24.05
N GLY A 80 5.33 -10.62 23.20
CA GLY A 80 6.09 -11.79 22.77
C GLY A 80 5.38 -12.74 21.81
N LYS A 81 4.17 -12.40 21.34
CA LYS A 81 3.38 -13.19 20.38
C LYS A 81 3.15 -12.41 19.09
N LEU A 82 3.29 -13.11 17.96
CA LEU A 82 2.86 -12.58 16.66
C LEU A 82 1.35 -12.39 16.70
N SER A 83 0.88 -11.16 16.64
CA SER A 83 -0.54 -10.83 16.77
C SER A 83 -1.09 -10.08 15.57
N VAL A 84 -0.25 -9.31 14.88
CA VAL A 84 -0.66 -8.46 13.75
C VAL A 84 0.32 -8.65 12.59
N VAL A 85 -0.19 -8.61 11.38
CA VAL A 85 0.63 -8.52 10.15
C VAL A 85 0.14 -7.34 9.33
N ALA A 86 1.05 -6.43 9.01
CA ALA A 86 0.78 -5.36 8.07
C ALA A 86 1.32 -5.69 6.68
N PHE A 87 0.72 -5.15 5.65
CA PHE A 87 1.17 -5.32 4.27
C PHE A 87 0.68 -4.20 3.37
N GLU A 88 1.28 -4.10 2.20
CA GLU A 88 0.97 -3.07 1.21
C GLU A 88 -0.24 -3.47 0.38
N THR A 89 -1.15 -2.52 0.15
CA THR A 89 -2.27 -2.65 -0.78
C THR A 89 -2.52 -1.32 -1.48
N ILE A 90 -3.33 -1.32 -2.53
CA ILE A 90 -3.60 -0.16 -3.38
C ILE A 90 -5.10 0.01 -3.54
N GLY A 91 -5.56 1.23 -3.29
CA GLY A 91 -6.93 1.67 -3.59
C GLY A 91 -6.99 2.57 -4.82
N ASP A 92 -8.19 2.82 -5.33
CA ASP A 92 -8.43 3.67 -6.50
C ASP A 92 -9.01 5.01 -6.04
N GLY A 93 -8.19 6.05 -5.98
CA GLY A 93 -8.62 7.40 -5.61
C GLY A 93 -9.17 8.22 -6.77
N PHE A 94 -9.50 9.48 -6.50
CA PHE A 94 -9.94 10.43 -7.52
C PHE A 94 -8.77 10.88 -8.41
N GLY A 95 -7.60 11.14 -7.81
CA GLY A 95 -6.39 11.56 -8.51
C GLY A 95 -5.53 10.41 -9.02
N GLY A 96 -5.93 9.16 -8.79
CA GLY A 96 -5.19 7.95 -9.16
C GLY A 96 -5.00 6.99 -7.98
N ASP A 97 -4.00 6.14 -8.08
CA ASP A 97 -3.73 5.11 -7.08
C ASP A 97 -3.42 5.70 -5.70
N ILE A 98 -4.02 5.09 -4.68
CA ILE A 98 -3.74 5.37 -3.27
C ILE A 98 -2.97 4.18 -2.70
N GLY A 99 -1.68 4.38 -2.45
CA GLY A 99 -0.87 3.39 -1.73
C GLY A 99 -1.21 3.40 -0.24
N MET A 100 -1.39 2.23 0.35
CA MET A 100 -1.74 2.11 1.76
C MET A 100 -1.11 0.89 2.42
N ILE A 101 -0.90 0.98 3.72
CA ILE A 101 -0.56 -0.12 4.61
C ILE A 101 -1.83 -0.55 5.33
N MET A 102 -2.15 -1.83 5.26
CA MET A 102 -3.25 -2.44 6.01
C MET A 102 -2.68 -3.42 7.01
N ALA A 103 -3.04 -3.28 8.27
CA ALA A 103 -2.67 -4.19 9.33
C ALA A 103 -3.87 -5.06 9.72
N VAL A 104 -3.63 -6.35 9.86
CA VAL A 104 -4.63 -7.36 10.17
C VAL A 104 -4.28 -8.08 11.46
N ASN A 105 -5.23 -8.17 12.38
CA ASN A 105 -5.14 -9.03 13.54
C ASN A 105 -5.34 -10.49 13.09
N ILE A 106 -4.31 -11.32 13.27
CA ILE A 106 -4.30 -12.70 12.80
C ILE A 106 -5.20 -13.65 13.61
N LYS A 107 -5.62 -13.24 14.81
CA LYS A 107 -6.49 -14.02 15.68
C LYS A 107 -7.95 -13.95 15.25
N ASP A 108 -8.39 -12.74 14.90
CA ASP A 108 -9.81 -12.44 14.69
C ASP A 108 -10.12 -12.16 13.20
N ASP A 109 -9.10 -12.12 12.35
CA ASP A 109 -9.18 -11.74 10.93
C ASP A 109 -9.90 -10.39 10.75
N THR A 110 -9.50 -9.40 11.56
CA THR A 110 -10.04 -8.05 11.52
C THR A 110 -8.96 -7.03 11.18
N ILE A 111 -9.36 -5.87 10.66
CA ILE A 111 -8.46 -4.74 10.44
C ILE A 111 -8.00 -4.21 11.80
N SER A 112 -6.70 -4.25 12.06
CA SER A 112 -6.08 -3.63 13.24
C SER A 112 -5.81 -2.13 13.02
N GLY A 113 -5.47 -1.76 11.79
CA GLY A 113 -5.22 -0.37 11.41
C GLY A 113 -4.97 -0.20 9.93
N VAL A 114 -5.11 1.04 9.47
CA VAL A 114 -4.85 1.44 8.08
C VAL A 114 -4.05 2.73 8.09
N GLY A 115 -3.05 2.83 7.21
CA GLY A 115 -2.28 4.05 6.99
C GLY A 115 -2.07 4.30 5.50
N ILE A 116 -2.16 5.55 5.06
CA ILE A 116 -1.98 5.93 3.66
C ILE A 116 -0.53 6.36 3.45
N THR A 117 0.14 5.77 2.46
CA THR A 117 1.56 6.02 2.14
C THR A 117 1.71 7.05 1.03
N THR A 118 1.11 6.78 -0.11
CA THR A 118 1.22 7.62 -1.31
C THR A 118 -0.14 7.90 -1.91
N HIS A 119 -0.34 9.09 -2.45
CA HIS A 119 -1.55 9.47 -3.17
C HIS A 119 -1.27 10.64 -4.12
N LYS A 120 -2.15 10.83 -5.09
CA LYS A 120 -2.19 11.97 -6.00
C LYS A 120 -3.47 12.79 -5.82
N GLU A 121 -4.08 12.69 -4.65
CA GLU A 121 -5.30 13.40 -4.32
C GLU A 121 -5.08 14.91 -4.16
N THR A 122 -6.14 15.69 -4.39
CA THR A 122 -6.11 17.15 -4.25
C THR A 122 -5.73 17.56 -2.83
N PRO A 123 -4.69 18.39 -2.64
CA PRO A 123 -4.30 18.92 -1.34
C PRO A 123 -5.47 19.64 -0.65
N GLY A 124 -5.62 19.42 0.66
CA GLY A 124 -6.69 20.03 1.47
C GLY A 124 -8.10 19.46 1.24
N VAL A 125 -8.27 18.51 0.30
CA VAL A 125 -9.55 17.84 0.03
C VAL A 125 -9.36 16.33 0.17
N GLY A 126 -8.97 15.64 -0.89
CA GLY A 126 -8.75 14.19 -0.88
C GLY A 126 -7.59 13.77 0.02
N SER A 127 -6.55 14.59 0.14
CA SER A 127 -5.43 14.35 1.04
C SER A 127 -5.81 14.26 2.53
N LEU A 128 -6.96 14.84 2.93
CA LEU A 128 -7.45 14.78 4.32
C LEU A 128 -7.73 13.36 4.80
N VAL A 129 -7.97 12.41 3.90
CA VAL A 129 -8.17 11.00 4.24
C VAL A 129 -6.94 10.40 4.93
N LYS A 130 -5.74 10.88 4.58
CA LYS A 130 -4.48 10.45 5.19
C LYS A 130 -4.38 10.82 6.67
N ASP A 131 -4.86 12.01 7.04
CA ASP A 131 -4.68 12.58 8.37
C ASP A 131 -5.93 12.41 9.26
N SER A 132 -7.05 11.98 8.69
CA SER A 132 -8.31 11.82 9.43
C SER A 132 -8.28 10.60 10.35
N GLU A 133 -8.10 10.85 11.65
CA GLU A 133 -8.15 9.80 12.67
C GLU A 133 -9.55 9.15 12.76
N THR A 134 -10.62 9.93 12.61
CA THR A 134 -12.00 9.41 12.60
C THR A 134 -12.19 8.40 11.49
N PHE A 135 -11.72 8.71 10.27
CA PHE A 135 -11.76 7.79 9.14
C PHE A 135 -10.96 6.51 9.42
N LYS A 136 -9.68 6.65 9.81
CA LYS A 136 -8.80 5.51 10.11
C LYS A 136 -9.37 4.62 11.23
N ASN A 137 -9.90 5.24 12.29
CA ASN A 137 -10.49 4.51 13.42
C ASN A 137 -11.79 3.79 13.04
N SER A 138 -12.61 4.35 12.15
CA SER A 138 -13.84 3.70 11.66
C SER A 138 -13.58 2.40 10.89
N MET A 139 -12.36 2.20 10.39
CA MET A 139 -11.95 0.97 9.70
C MET A 139 -11.44 -0.11 10.67
N LYS A 140 -11.09 0.24 11.92
CA LYS A 140 -10.59 -0.74 12.90
C LYS A 140 -11.67 -1.73 13.29
N ASN A 141 -11.26 -2.95 13.60
CA ASN A 141 -12.09 -4.08 14.01
C ASN A 141 -13.15 -4.51 12.96
N LEU A 142 -13.05 -4.02 11.71
CA LEU A 142 -13.90 -4.53 10.64
C LEU A 142 -13.42 -5.94 10.23
N PRO A 143 -14.33 -6.91 10.13
CA PRO A 143 -13.98 -8.26 9.73
C PRO A 143 -13.67 -8.31 8.23
N LEU A 144 -12.61 -9.03 7.85
CA LEU A 144 -12.19 -9.19 6.46
C LEU A 144 -13.17 -10.02 5.61
N THR A 145 -14.09 -10.73 6.26
CA THR A 145 -15.11 -11.55 5.59
C THR A 145 -16.26 -10.72 5.02
N LYS A 146 -16.36 -9.45 5.39
CA LYS A 146 -17.42 -8.54 4.92
C LYS A 146 -16.83 -7.47 4.02
N GLU A 147 -17.59 -7.08 3.02
CA GLU A 147 -17.21 -5.98 2.14
C GLU A 147 -17.12 -4.66 2.94
N ILE A 148 -15.98 -4.00 2.80
CA ILE A 148 -15.66 -2.74 3.47
C ILE A 148 -16.17 -1.61 2.60
N LYS A 149 -17.13 -0.83 3.12
CA LYS A 149 -17.78 0.29 2.41
C LYS A 149 -17.95 1.48 3.36
N VAL A 150 -18.05 2.67 2.76
CA VAL A 150 -18.44 3.87 3.50
C VAL A 150 -19.93 3.82 3.90
N LYS A 151 -20.31 4.54 4.95
CA LYS A 151 -21.70 4.57 5.47
C LYS A 151 -22.71 5.00 4.42
N SER A 152 -22.37 5.94 3.54
CA SER A 152 -23.25 6.37 2.45
C SER A 152 -23.60 5.24 1.46
N ASP A 153 -22.78 4.19 1.40
CA ASP A 153 -22.94 3.05 0.52
C ASP A 153 -23.42 1.80 1.30
N GLY A 154 -23.97 2.00 2.50
CA GLY A 154 -24.49 0.93 3.35
C GLY A 154 -23.42 0.21 4.18
N GLY A 155 -22.19 0.71 4.23
CA GLY A 155 -21.08 0.16 5.02
C GLY A 155 -20.99 0.73 6.44
N LYS A 156 -19.81 0.61 7.04
CA LYS A 156 -19.51 1.08 8.42
C LYS A 156 -18.44 2.16 8.49
N VAL A 157 -17.74 2.46 7.39
CA VAL A 157 -16.65 3.42 7.37
C VAL A 157 -17.18 4.84 7.29
N ASP A 158 -16.67 5.73 8.15
CA ASP A 158 -16.98 7.16 8.12
C ASP A 158 -16.21 7.84 7.00
N ALA A 159 -16.89 8.28 5.95
CA ALA A 159 -16.23 9.02 4.88
C ALA A 159 -15.75 10.39 5.35
N VAL A 160 -14.61 10.85 4.84
CA VAL A 160 -14.15 12.22 5.07
C VAL A 160 -15.00 13.19 4.27
N SER A 161 -15.53 14.22 4.95
CA SER A 161 -16.36 15.24 4.30
C SER A 161 -15.60 15.92 3.17
N GLY A 162 -16.22 16.03 2.00
CA GLY A 162 -15.60 16.54 0.78
C GLY A 162 -14.65 15.57 0.05
N ALA A 163 -14.31 14.42 0.65
CA ALA A 163 -13.40 13.42 0.10
C ALA A 163 -14.03 12.01 -0.01
N THR A 164 -15.33 11.95 -0.32
CA THR A 164 -16.06 10.66 -0.36
C THR A 164 -15.49 9.70 -1.41
N VAL A 165 -15.08 10.20 -2.59
CA VAL A 165 -14.49 9.38 -3.65
C VAL A 165 -13.18 8.75 -3.17
N THR A 166 -12.31 9.55 -2.57
CA THR A 166 -11.05 9.08 -1.98
C THR A 166 -11.29 8.08 -0.84
N SER A 167 -12.29 8.34 0.03
CA SER A 167 -12.68 7.42 1.10
C SER A 167 -13.15 6.07 0.55
N ARG A 168 -13.96 6.06 -0.53
CA ARG A 168 -14.33 4.85 -1.27
C ARG A 168 -13.12 4.13 -1.84
N GLY A 169 -12.18 4.88 -2.41
CA GLY A 169 -10.94 4.34 -2.95
C GLY A 169 -10.13 3.59 -1.90
N VAL A 170 -10.03 4.12 -0.67
CA VAL A 170 -9.37 3.43 0.43
C VAL A 170 -10.13 2.17 0.84
N CYS A 171 -11.48 2.18 0.85
CA CYS A 171 -12.28 0.98 1.08
C CYS A 171 -12.03 -0.10 0.01
N VAL A 172 -11.89 0.28 -1.27
CA VAL A 172 -11.49 -0.65 -2.35
C VAL A 172 -10.11 -1.26 -2.06
N GLY A 173 -9.14 -0.45 -1.65
CA GLY A 173 -7.82 -0.93 -1.25
C GLY A 173 -7.88 -1.90 -0.06
N ALA A 174 -8.74 -1.65 0.92
CA ALA A 174 -8.94 -2.54 2.07
C ALA A 174 -9.59 -3.88 1.64
N ASN A 175 -10.54 -3.88 0.71
CA ASN A 175 -11.14 -5.10 0.16
C ASN A 175 -10.11 -5.93 -0.62
N ARG A 176 -9.28 -5.29 -1.45
CA ARG A 176 -8.14 -5.96 -2.11
C ARG A 176 -7.16 -6.55 -1.10
N GLY A 177 -6.87 -5.81 -0.03
CA GLY A 177 -6.06 -6.29 1.08
C GLY A 177 -6.67 -7.53 1.75
N SER A 178 -7.98 -7.54 1.97
CA SER A 178 -8.70 -8.69 2.52
C SER A 178 -8.55 -9.93 1.65
N GLU A 179 -8.64 -9.78 0.32
CA GLU A 179 -8.42 -10.88 -0.62
C GLU A 179 -6.96 -11.40 -0.59
N ILE A 180 -5.98 -10.49 -0.59
CA ILE A 180 -4.55 -10.84 -0.51
C ILE A 180 -4.28 -11.64 0.75
N TYR A 181 -4.74 -11.12 1.90
CA TYR A 181 -4.54 -11.78 3.19
C TYR A 181 -5.22 -13.16 3.22
N THR A 182 -6.48 -13.25 2.83
CA THR A 182 -7.23 -14.52 2.86
C THR A 182 -6.57 -15.60 2.00
N LYS A 183 -6.10 -15.25 0.79
CA LYS A 183 -5.44 -16.20 -0.12
C LYS A 183 -4.03 -16.61 0.35
N LEU A 184 -3.36 -15.78 1.11
CA LEU A 184 -1.98 -16.00 1.55
C LEU A 184 -1.85 -16.32 3.04
N LYS A 185 -2.95 -16.39 3.80
CA LYS A 185 -2.97 -16.54 5.27
C LYS A 185 -2.04 -17.63 5.78
N ASP A 186 -2.13 -18.83 5.25
CA ASP A 186 -1.32 -19.96 5.69
C ASP A 186 0.17 -19.72 5.46
N LYS A 187 0.53 -19.16 4.30
CA LYS A 187 1.91 -18.82 3.96
C LYS A 187 2.46 -17.68 4.82
N ILE A 188 1.62 -16.69 5.14
CA ILE A 188 1.96 -15.59 6.03
C ILE A 188 2.28 -16.13 7.42
N LEU A 189 1.39 -16.96 7.97
CA LEU A 189 1.56 -17.54 9.31
C LEU A 189 2.79 -18.46 9.40
N ALA A 190 3.05 -19.27 8.36
CA ALA A 190 4.23 -20.13 8.30
C ALA A 190 5.53 -19.33 8.30
N LYS A 191 5.64 -18.30 7.43
CA LYS A 191 6.84 -17.46 7.34
C LYS A 191 7.05 -16.56 8.56
N ALA A 192 5.99 -15.96 9.07
CA ALA A 192 6.08 -15.07 10.21
C ALA A 192 6.47 -15.79 11.52
N LYS A 193 6.18 -17.10 11.64
CA LYS A 193 6.66 -17.94 12.76
C LYS A 193 8.11 -18.40 12.60
N GLY A 194 8.61 -18.51 11.38
CA GLY A 194 9.98 -18.93 11.06
C GLY A 194 11.02 -17.79 11.10
N SER A 195 10.60 -16.57 11.33
CA SER A 195 11.44 -15.35 11.36
C SER A 195 11.89 -15.00 12.78
N LYS A 196 12.22 -16.02 13.58
CA LYS A 196 12.83 -15.89 14.92
C LYS A 196 14.32 -16.08 14.84
#